data_cdcb069ca00d43c10087f931c21e64df
#
_entry.id   cdcb069ca00d43c10087f931c21e64df
#
_cell.length_a   1.000
_cell.length_b   1.000
_cell.length_c   1.000
_cell.angle_alpha   90.00
_cell.angle_beta   90.00
_cell.angle_gamma   90.00
#
_symmetry.space_group_name_H-M   'P 1'
#
loop_
_entity.id
_entity.type
_entity.pdbx_description
1 polymer ?
#
loop_
_entity_poly.entity_id
_entity_poly.type
_entity_poly.pdbx_seq_one_letter_code
_entity_poly.pdbx_strand_id
1 'polypeptide(L)'
;MQLALDSISKKVGAQTWLYDMSLALQSNAVTVLLGATQAGKTSLMRIMAGLDVPTQGRVLVDGKDVTGTPVRERNVAMVYQQFINYPSMKVFDNIASPLKLRGEKNIDARVRELASRLHIEMFLDRLPAELSGGQQQRVALARALAKNAPLMLLD
;
A
#
# COMPACT_ATOMS: atom_id res chain seq x y z
N MET A 1 8.14 4.14 12.54
CA MET A 1 8.84 4.02 11.24
C MET A 1 8.81 5.38 10.57
N GLN A 2 9.96 5.94 10.29
CA GLN A 2 10.14 7.17 9.52
C GLN A 2 10.70 6.81 8.16
N LEU A 3 9.98 7.13 7.08
CA LEU A 3 10.46 6.95 5.72
C LEU A 3 10.94 8.31 5.17
N ALA A 4 12.12 8.32 4.57
CA ALA A 4 12.66 9.47 3.88
C ALA A 4 13.18 9.10 2.49
N LEU A 5 13.07 10.04 1.60
CA LEU A 5 13.63 10.02 0.25
C LEU A 5 14.74 11.04 0.20
N ASP A 6 15.93 10.65 -0.22
CA ASP A 6 17.12 11.51 -0.29
C ASP A 6 17.55 11.62 -1.74
N SER A 7 17.36 12.81 -2.33
CA SER A 7 17.77 13.18 -3.69
C SER A 7 17.36 12.16 -4.74
N ILE A 8 16.11 11.66 -4.63
CA ILE A 8 15.60 10.65 -5.57
C ILE A 8 15.20 11.27 -6.89
N SER A 9 15.50 10.58 -7.97
CA SER A 9 14.96 10.85 -9.30
C SER A 9 14.60 9.56 -10.02
N LYS A 10 13.71 9.65 -11.00
CA LYS A 10 13.31 8.49 -11.81
C LYS A 10 13.25 8.84 -13.28
N LYS A 11 14.04 8.11 -14.07
CA LYS A 11 14.00 8.15 -15.54
C LYS A 11 13.56 6.81 -16.08
N VAL A 12 12.78 6.84 -17.15
CA VAL A 12 12.35 5.65 -17.90
C VAL A 12 12.59 5.93 -19.38
N GLY A 13 13.59 5.26 -19.95
CA GLY A 13 14.11 5.61 -21.27
C GLY A 13 14.63 7.06 -21.30
N ALA A 14 14.18 7.85 -22.26
CA ALA A 14 14.54 9.27 -22.39
C ALA A 14 13.67 10.22 -21.52
N GLN A 15 12.62 9.70 -20.86
CA GLN A 15 11.69 10.53 -20.10
C GLN A 15 12.04 10.59 -18.61
N THR A 16 11.98 11.79 -18.04
CA THR A 16 12.08 12.00 -16.59
C THR A 16 10.68 11.92 -15.98
N TRP A 17 10.45 10.90 -15.14
CA TRP A 17 9.17 10.69 -14.44
C TRP A 17 9.15 11.37 -13.08
N LEU A 18 10.28 11.44 -12.41
CA LEU A 18 10.47 12.20 -11.18
C LEU A 18 11.77 12.98 -11.27
N TYR A 19 11.68 14.28 -11.08
CA TYR A 19 12.82 15.17 -10.94
C TYR A 19 13.41 15.03 -9.54
N ASP A 20 14.68 15.42 -9.39
CA ASP A 20 15.38 15.35 -8.12
C ASP A 20 14.57 15.98 -6.99
N MET A 21 14.32 15.19 -5.95
CA MET A 21 13.56 15.62 -4.79
C MET A 21 13.97 14.87 -3.53
N SER A 22 13.85 15.55 -2.40
CA SER A 22 13.99 14.96 -1.08
C SER A 22 12.72 15.19 -0.28
N LEU A 23 12.30 14.19 0.49
CA LEU A 23 11.09 14.23 1.31
C LEU A 23 11.30 13.36 2.54
N ALA A 24 10.94 13.86 3.72
CA ALA A 24 10.85 13.06 4.93
C ALA A 24 9.40 13.01 5.40
N LEU A 25 8.85 11.80 5.52
CA LEU A 25 7.49 11.60 6.05
C LEU A 25 7.53 11.71 7.57
N GLN A 26 6.59 12.44 8.11
CA GLN A 26 6.42 12.54 9.57
C GLN A 26 5.80 11.25 10.11
N SER A 27 6.41 10.65 11.13
CA SER A 27 5.85 9.47 11.79
C SER A 27 4.54 9.80 12.51
N ASN A 28 3.62 8.83 12.55
CA ASN A 28 2.31 8.98 13.19
C ASN A 28 1.47 10.15 12.67
N ALA A 29 1.65 10.51 11.41
CA ALA A 29 0.92 11.58 10.75
C ALA A 29 0.31 11.10 9.43
N VAL A 30 -0.69 11.81 8.96
CA VAL A 30 -1.23 11.67 7.60
C VAL A 30 -0.55 12.70 6.71
N THR A 31 0.15 12.23 5.69
CA THR A 31 0.76 13.08 4.67
C THR A 31 -0.07 13.00 3.39
N VAL A 32 -0.50 14.14 2.88
CA VAL A 32 -1.28 14.21 1.63
C VAL A 32 -0.36 14.65 0.49
N LEU A 33 -0.34 13.84 -0.58
CA LEU A 33 0.42 14.12 -1.80
C LEU A 33 -0.50 14.72 -2.86
N LEU A 34 -0.36 16.00 -3.12
CA LEU A 34 -1.15 16.75 -4.08
C LEU A 34 -0.35 16.99 -5.37
N GLY A 35 -1.03 16.94 -6.50
CA GLY A 35 -0.43 17.23 -7.81
C GLY A 35 -1.35 16.85 -8.95
N ALA A 36 -1.10 17.41 -10.13
CA ALA A 36 -1.82 17.11 -11.34
C ALA A 36 -1.77 15.62 -11.73
N THR A 37 -2.66 15.18 -12.60
CA THR A 37 -2.56 13.87 -13.22
C THR A 37 -1.22 13.76 -13.97
N GLN A 38 -0.58 12.61 -13.87
CA GLN A 38 0.77 12.34 -14.43
C GLN A 38 1.93 13.14 -13.79
N ALA A 39 1.72 13.80 -12.65
CA ALA A 39 2.79 14.47 -11.90
C ALA A 39 3.78 13.51 -11.19
N GLY A 40 3.64 12.20 -11.37
CA GLY A 40 4.54 11.20 -10.79
C GLY A 40 4.15 10.70 -9.40
N LYS A 41 2.96 11.03 -8.88
CA LYS A 41 2.49 10.61 -7.54
C LYS A 41 2.56 9.09 -7.34
N THR A 42 1.98 8.33 -8.26
CA THR A 42 2.02 6.86 -8.25
C THR A 42 3.46 6.33 -8.30
N SER A 43 4.32 6.91 -9.15
CA SER A 43 5.73 6.52 -9.25
C SER A 43 6.48 6.76 -7.93
N LEU A 44 6.20 7.88 -7.27
CA LEU A 44 6.76 8.21 -5.97
C LEU A 44 6.33 7.18 -4.90
N MET A 45 5.03 6.88 -4.82
CA MET A 45 4.50 5.89 -3.88
C MET A 45 5.04 4.48 -4.14
N ARG A 46 5.22 4.10 -5.41
CA ARG A 46 5.83 2.82 -5.79
C ARG A 46 7.28 2.71 -5.33
N ILE A 47 8.06 3.79 -5.43
CA ILE A 47 9.43 3.86 -4.89
C ILE A 47 9.41 3.75 -3.36
N MET A 48 8.53 4.47 -2.67
CA MET A 48 8.35 4.34 -1.22
C MET A 48 8.00 2.92 -0.79
N ALA A 49 7.14 2.24 -1.55
CA ALA A 49 6.74 0.86 -1.30
C ALA A 49 7.85 -0.17 -1.58
N GLY A 50 8.88 0.19 -2.34
CA GLY A 50 9.91 -0.73 -2.81
C GLY A 50 9.49 -1.57 -4.03
N LEU A 51 8.43 -1.15 -4.73
CA LEU A 51 7.98 -1.76 -5.98
C LEU A 51 8.81 -1.30 -7.17
N ASP A 52 9.34 -0.07 -7.10
CA ASP A 52 10.24 0.49 -8.08
C ASP A 52 11.52 1.00 -7.38
N VAL A 53 12.63 0.97 -8.13
CA VAL A 53 13.91 1.52 -7.66
C VAL A 53 14.09 2.88 -8.31
N PRO A 54 14.51 3.93 -7.57
CA PRO A 54 14.86 5.22 -8.16
C PRO A 54 16.05 5.07 -9.09
N THR A 55 16.20 5.97 -10.07
CA THR A 55 17.38 6.02 -10.93
C THR A 55 18.58 6.58 -10.19
N GLN A 56 18.34 7.54 -9.30
CA GLN A 56 19.33 8.14 -8.41
C GLN A 56 18.71 8.38 -7.04
N GLY A 57 19.56 8.58 -6.04
CA GLY A 57 19.16 8.84 -4.68
C GLY A 57 18.86 7.58 -3.87
N ARG A 58 18.35 7.77 -2.65
CA ARG A 58 18.17 6.70 -1.67
C ARG A 58 16.80 6.77 -1.01
N VAL A 59 16.29 5.61 -0.64
CA VAL A 59 15.12 5.45 0.23
C VAL A 59 15.59 5.01 1.60
N LEU A 60 15.29 5.79 2.61
CA LEU A 60 15.72 5.54 3.98
C LEU A 60 14.52 5.17 4.86
N VAL A 61 14.69 4.19 5.71
CA VAL A 61 13.74 3.83 6.78
C VAL A 61 14.47 3.87 8.11
N ASP A 62 14.01 4.73 9.01
CA ASP A 62 14.65 4.97 10.30
C ASP A 62 16.17 5.23 10.18
N GLY A 63 16.55 6.00 9.14
CA GLY A 63 17.93 6.34 8.81
C GLY A 63 18.73 5.27 8.06
N LYS A 64 18.18 4.07 7.90
CA LYS A 64 18.84 2.96 7.19
C LYS A 64 18.47 2.98 5.71
N ASP A 65 19.45 2.84 4.84
CA ASP A 65 19.23 2.71 3.40
C ASP A 65 18.55 1.36 3.07
N VAL A 66 17.39 1.44 2.42
CA VAL A 66 16.58 0.30 2.00
C VAL A 66 16.32 0.32 0.49
N THR A 67 17.08 1.14 -0.25
CA THR A 67 16.99 1.23 -1.71
C THR A 67 17.24 -0.15 -2.33
N GLY A 68 16.33 -0.57 -3.22
CA GLY A 68 16.42 -1.90 -3.86
C GLY A 68 16.07 -3.09 -2.97
N THR A 69 15.76 -2.89 -1.68
CA THR A 69 15.26 -3.98 -0.83
C THR A 69 13.93 -4.48 -1.36
N PRO A 70 13.75 -5.80 -1.54
CA PRO A 70 12.51 -6.38 -2.06
C PRO A 70 11.28 -5.96 -1.25
N VAL A 71 10.17 -5.70 -1.95
CA VAL A 71 8.91 -5.23 -1.32
C VAL A 71 8.41 -6.11 -0.17
N ARG A 72 8.63 -7.43 -0.25
CA ARG A 72 8.27 -8.39 0.81
C ARG A 72 8.97 -8.11 2.15
N GLU A 73 10.14 -7.47 2.11
CA GLU A 73 10.97 -7.14 3.27
C GLU A 73 10.74 -5.71 3.79
N ARG A 74 9.98 -4.90 3.04
CA ARG A 74 9.78 -3.48 3.33
C ARG A 74 8.75 -3.19 4.42
N ASN A 75 7.90 -4.15 4.77
CA ASN A 75 6.82 -3.99 5.76
C ASN A 75 5.97 -2.72 5.53
N VAL A 76 5.55 -2.50 4.30
CA VAL A 76 4.70 -1.39 3.85
C VAL A 76 3.41 -1.98 3.28
N ALA A 77 2.27 -1.36 3.54
CA ALA A 77 1.01 -1.67 2.87
C ALA A 77 0.74 -0.64 1.78
N MET A 78 0.28 -1.07 0.62
CA MET A 78 -0.12 -0.18 -0.47
C MET A 78 -1.48 -0.59 -1.00
N VAL A 79 -2.38 0.37 -1.14
CA VAL A 79 -3.64 0.26 -1.86
C VAL A 79 -3.46 1.01 -3.17
N TYR A 80 -3.64 0.29 -4.28
CA TYR A 80 -3.49 0.85 -5.61
C TYR A 80 -4.76 1.57 -6.05
N GLN A 81 -4.62 2.53 -6.95
CA GLN A 81 -5.73 3.21 -7.61
C GLN A 81 -6.69 2.20 -8.27
N GLN A 82 -6.15 1.16 -8.89
CA GLN A 82 -6.92 -0.01 -9.27
C GLN A 82 -6.93 -0.98 -8.09
N PHE A 83 -8.08 -1.09 -7.41
CA PHE A 83 -8.23 -1.96 -6.26
C PHE A 83 -8.03 -3.43 -6.66
N ILE A 84 -6.84 -3.93 -6.37
CA ILE A 84 -6.46 -5.31 -6.67
C ILE A 84 -6.90 -6.22 -5.53
N ASN A 85 -7.93 -7.02 -5.77
CA ASN A 85 -8.35 -8.11 -4.90
C ASN A 85 -8.02 -9.46 -5.55
N TYR A 86 -7.91 -10.51 -4.74
CA TYR A 86 -7.77 -11.88 -5.24
C TYR A 86 -9.12 -12.33 -5.79
N PRO A 87 -9.30 -12.51 -7.12
CA PRO A 87 -10.62 -12.70 -7.72
C PRO A 87 -11.26 -14.04 -7.37
N SER A 88 -10.45 -15.05 -7.09
CA SER A 88 -10.91 -16.40 -6.72
C SER A 88 -11.18 -16.59 -5.23
N MET A 89 -10.89 -15.59 -4.41
CA MET A 89 -11.11 -15.63 -2.97
C MET A 89 -12.33 -14.81 -2.59
N LYS A 90 -13.14 -15.30 -1.66
CA LYS A 90 -14.21 -14.51 -1.03
C LYS A 90 -13.64 -13.27 -0.34
N VAL A 91 -14.50 -12.28 -0.08
CA VAL A 91 -14.12 -11.05 0.65
C VAL A 91 -13.46 -11.39 1.98
N PHE A 92 -14.03 -12.35 2.73
CA PHE A 92 -13.43 -12.82 3.98
C PHE A 92 -11.99 -13.28 3.80
N ASP A 93 -11.72 -14.14 2.83
CA ASP A 93 -10.38 -14.69 2.58
C ASP A 93 -9.40 -13.65 2.04
N ASN A 94 -9.89 -12.69 1.25
CA ASN A 94 -9.11 -11.53 0.83
C ASN A 94 -8.56 -10.77 2.04
N ILE A 95 -9.42 -10.43 3.00
CA ILE A 95 -9.06 -9.70 4.22
C ILE A 95 -8.20 -10.57 5.15
N ALA A 96 -8.53 -11.86 5.27
CA ALA A 96 -7.82 -12.81 6.12
C ALA A 96 -6.40 -13.14 5.63
N SER A 97 -6.13 -12.97 4.33
CA SER A 97 -4.87 -13.44 3.71
C SER A 97 -3.60 -12.93 4.42
N PRO A 98 -3.42 -11.64 4.76
CA PRO A 98 -2.24 -11.19 5.47
C PRO A 98 -2.18 -11.68 6.93
N LEU A 99 -3.33 -11.91 7.55
CA LEU A 99 -3.40 -12.45 8.92
C LEU A 99 -2.95 -13.92 8.96
N LYS A 100 -3.42 -14.71 7.98
CA LYS A 100 -3.00 -16.12 7.80
C LYS A 100 -1.50 -16.24 7.58
N LEU A 101 -0.92 -15.37 6.73
CA LEU A 101 0.52 -15.35 6.46
C LEU A 101 1.37 -15.04 7.70
N ARG A 102 0.84 -14.27 8.64
CA ARG A 102 1.50 -13.97 9.92
C ARG A 102 1.22 -15.00 11.02
N GLY A 103 0.37 -15.99 10.76
CA GLY A 103 0.00 -17.00 11.75
C GLY A 103 -0.83 -16.44 12.92
N GLU A 104 -1.65 -15.41 12.70
CA GLU A 104 -2.50 -14.83 13.74
C GLU A 104 -3.60 -15.81 14.18
N LYS A 105 -3.93 -15.79 15.48
CA LYS A 105 -4.88 -16.76 16.06
C LYS A 105 -6.34 -16.34 15.94
N ASN A 106 -6.64 -15.05 16.01
CA ASN A 106 -8.02 -14.51 16.06
C ASN A 106 -8.45 -13.91 14.71
N ILE A 107 -8.25 -14.65 13.63
CA ILE A 107 -8.48 -14.17 12.26
C ILE A 107 -9.93 -13.77 12.03
N ASP A 108 -10.89 -14.62 12.41
CA ASP A 108 -12.33 -14.35 12.20
C ASP A 108 -12.76 -13.04 12.86
N ALA A 109 -12.45 -12.87 14.13
CA ALA A 109 -12.81 -11.66 14.88
C ALA A 109 -12.16 -10.40 14.25
N ARG A 110 -10.91 -10.49 13.82
CA ARG A 110 -10.21 -9.35 13.20
C ARG A 110 -10.77 -9.02 11.83
N VAL A 111 -11.10 -10.01 11.01
CA VAL A 111 -11.74 -9.80 9.70
C VAL A 111 -13.09 -9.11 9.86
N ARG A 112 -13.93 -9.60 10.79
CA ARG A 112 -15.27 -9.01 11.05
C ARG A 112 -15.17 -7.58 11.57
N GLU A 113 -14.24 -7.31 12.47
CA GLU A 113 -13.98 -5.96 12.98
C GLU A 113 -13.65 -4.99 11.84
N LEU A 114 -12.70 -5.35 10.96
CA LEU A 114 -12.32 -4.53 9.82
C LEU A 114 -13.45 -4.36 8.80
N ALA A 115 -14.19 -5.45 8.53
CA ALA A 115 -15.32 -5.42 7.62
C ALA A 115 -16.46 -4.52 8.14
N SER A 116 -16.75 -4.57 9.44
CA SER A 116 -17.74 -3.71 10.09
C SER A 116 -17.34 -2.24 10.02
N ARG A 117 -16.08 -1.91 10.34
CA ARG A 117 -15.55 -0.53 10.23
C ARG A 117 -15.64 0.06 8.83
N LEU A 118 -15.55 -0.78 7.80
CA LEU A 118 -15.62 -0.37 6.40
C LEU A 118 -17.00 -0.60 5.76
N HIS A 119 -18.00 -1.03 6.55
CA HIS A 119 -19.37 -1.29 6.10
C HIS A 119 -19.45 -2.30 4.93
N ILE A 120 -18.68 -3.38 5.02
CA ILE A 120 -18.66 -4.48 4.04
C ILE A 120 -18.91 -5.85 4.66
N GLU A 121 -19.33 -5.91 5.92
CA GLU A 121 -19.56 -7.15 6.65
C GLU A 121 -20.58 -8.07 5.96
N MET A 122 -21.63 -7.49 5.38
CA MET A 122 -22.68 -8.22 4.65
C MET A 122 -22.17 -8.87 3.35
N PHE A 123 -20.96 -8.56 2.91
CA PHE A 123 -20.37 -9.08 1.67
C PHE A 123 -19.26 -10.11 1.89
N LEU A 124 -18.99 -10.52 3.13
CA LEU A 124 -17.87 -11.40 3.48
C LEU A 124 -17.88 -12.74 2.71
N ASP A 125 -19.05 -13.25 2.37
CA ASP A 125 -19.22 -14.51 1.64
C ASP A 125 -19.23 -14.36 0.11
N ARG A 126 -19.14 -13.14 -0.41
CA ARG A 126 -19.15 -12.86 -1.86
C ARG A 126 -17.75 -12.88 -2.46
N LEU A 127 -17.70 -13.10 -3.77
CA LEU A 127 -16.49 -12.90 -4.58
C LEU A 127 -16.37 -11.41 -4.97
N PRO A 128 -15.14 -10.90 -5.23
CA PRO A 128 -14.93 -9.51 -5.66
C PRO A 128 -15.75 -9.13 -6.90
N ALA A 129 -15.94 -10.03 -7.86
CA ALA A 129 -16.73 -9.78 -9.07
C ALA A 129 -18.22 -9.47 -8.80
N GLU A 130 -18.73 -9.85 -7.63
CA GLU A 130 -20.12 -9.59 -7.21
C GLU A 130 -20.29 -8.24 -6.51
N LEU A 131 -19.21 -7.45 -6.41
CA LEU A 131 -19.16 -6.19 -5.67
C LEU A 131 -19.10 -5.00 -6.63
N SER A 132 -19.67 -3.87 -6.21
CA SER A 132 -19.41 -2.59 -6.87
C SER A 132 -17.94 -2.15 -6.72
N GLY A 133 -17.48 -1.24 -7.58
CA GLY A 133 -16.12 -0.70 -7.50
C GLY A 133 -15.77 -0.14 -6.12
N GLY A 134 -16.65 0.65 -5.52
CA GLY A 134 -16.43 1.19 -4.17
C GLY A 134 -16.38 0.12 -3.08
N GLN A 135 -17.15 -0.96 -3.21
CA GLN A 135 -17.09 -2.10 -2.30
C GLN A 135 -15.77 -2.87 -2.46
N GLN A 136 -15.32 -3.09 -3.69
CA GLN A 136 -14.01 -3.71 -3.98
C GLN A 136 -12.85 -2.89 -3.42
N GLN A 137 -12.93 -1.55 -3.52
CA GLN A 137 -11.95 -0.65 -2.93
C GLN A 137 -11.88 -0.79 -1.40
N ARG A 138 -13.05 -0.89 -0.74
CA ARG A 138 -13.10 -1.12 0.71
C ARG A 138 -12.51 -2.48 1.11
N VAL A 139 -12.69 -3.52 0.30
CA VAL A 139 -12.04 -4.83 0.52
C VAL A 139 -10.52 -4.71 0.43
N ALA A 140 -10.00 -4.02 -0.59
CA ALA A 140 -8.57 -3.77 -0.72
C ALA A 140 -8.00 -2.97 0.46
N LEU A 141 -8.74 -1.96 0.94
CA LEU A 141 -8.39 -1.19 2.13
C LEU A 141 -8.41 -2.06 3.40
N ALA A 142 -9.45 -2.88 3.59
CA ALA A 142 -9.53 -3.81 4.72
C ALA A 142 -8.34 -4.77 4.76
N ARG A 143 -7.94 -5.29 3.61
CA ARG A 143 -6.76 -6.15 3.48
C ARG A 143 -5.46 -5.42 3.84
N ALA A 144 -5.31 -4.16 3.41
CA ALA A 144 -4.15 -3.34 3.76
C ALA A 144 -4.09 -3.06 5.26
N LEU A 145 -5.25 -2.74 5.89
CA LEU A 145 -5.36 -2.56 7.34
C LEU A 145 -5.07 -3.85 8.10
N ALA A 146 -5.53 -5.00 7.59
CA ALA A 146 -5.25 -6.31 8.17
C ALA A 146 -3.74 -6.63 8.18
N LYS A 147 -2.98 -6.14 7.19
CA LYS A 147 -1.51 -6.27 7.18
C LYS A 147 -0.85 -5.57 8.37
N ASN A 148 -1.48 -4.54 8.92
CA ASN A 148 -0.99 -3.76 10.08
C ASN A 148 0.48 -3.28 9.89
N ALA A 149 0.81 -2.83 8.69
CA ALA A 149 2.13 -2.29 8.40
C ALA A 149 2.30 -0.90 9.02
N PRO A 150 3.52 -0.53 9.46
CA PRO A 150 3.79 0.78 10.06
C PRO A 150 3.69 1.95 9.09
N LEU A 151 3.68 1.69 7.78
CA LEU A 151 3.41 2.68 6.74
C LEU A 151 2.34 2.14 5.80
N MET A 152 1.31 2.95 5.55
CA MET A 152 0.27 2.69 4.55
C MET A 152 0.31 3.76 3.47
N LEU A 153 0.37 3.35 2.24
CA LEU A 153 0.33 4.19 1.04
C LEU A 153 -1.02 3.98 0.34
N LEU A 154 -1.72 5.07 0.08
CA LEU A 154 -3.02 5.07 -0.61
C LEU A 154 -2.88 5.86 -1.92
N ASP A 155 -2.95 5.18 -3.07
CA ASP A 155 -2.83 5.77 -4.41
C ASP A 155 -4.21 6.01 -5.06
#